data_146a7347ae977f8ed1c0b32e15f9f9a1
#
_entry.id   146a7347ae977f8ed1c0b32e15f9f9a1
#
_cell.length_a   1.000
_cell.length_b   1.000
_cell.length_c   1.000
_cell.angle_alpha   90.00
_cell.angle_beta   90.00
_cell.angle_gamma   90.00
#
_symmetry.space_group_name_H-M   'P 1'
#
loop_
_entity.id
_entity.type
_entity.pdbx_description
1 polymer ?
#
loop_
_entity_poly.entity_id
_entity_poly.type
_entity_poly.pdbx_seq_one_letter_code
_entity_poly.pdbx_strand_id
1 'polypeptide(L)'
;MRADAASFVPGKGLVADSEVTKTRRDAAPELSEAAKRLPTYQKKDWVIAGIRHNVVTVISGDTGCGKSTLIPQLVCDAENLVADDKVVVCTQPRRVAAITLAEYVARDRGQELGDEVGYQIRFINKFSENTRLIYATTAIVLRRLHSEPTLDSIGCLIIDEVHERDVYTDFLLLLLREAMANGRMPHLKIVLMSATLKAEDFAQYFRKVNGDTALKPVHIPGRMFPVEDYYWEDACEWIGFCPQEKGKGGKGGKGKKG
;
A
#
# COMPACT_ATOMS: atom_id res chain seq x y z
N MET A 1 7.01 30.76 -14.61
CA MET A 1 7.79 30.28 -13.46
C MET A 1 8.07 28.80 -13.69
N ARG A 2 9.32 28.46 -13.96
CA ARG A 2 9.74 27.05 -14.11
C ARG A 2 9.98 26.52 -12.71
N ALA A 3 9.23 25.50 -12.29
CA ALA A 3 9.53 24.77 -11.09
C ALA A 3 10.82 23.97 -11.33
N ASP A 4 11.84 24.19 -10.53
CA ASP A 4 13.07 23.43 -10.55
C ASP A 4 12.75 21.97 -10.19
N ALA A 5 12.79 21.11 -11.20
CA ALA A 5 12.75 19.68 -11.02
C ALA A 5 14.10 19.25 -10.44
N ALA A 6 14.15 18.97 -9.15
CA ALA A 6 15.32 18.33 -8.55
C ALA A 6 15.59 17.02 -9.29
N SER A 7 16.65 17.00 -10.07
CA SER A 7 17.08 15.84 -10.85
C SER A 7 17.64 14.78 -9.89
N PHE A 8 17.10 13.57 -9.98
CA PHE A 8 17.65 12.40 -9.31
C PHE A 8 19.10 12.16 -9.77
N VAL A 9 20.04 12.27 -8.83
CA VAL A 9 21.43 11.88 -9.04
C VAL A 9 21.60 10.46 -8.51
N PRO A 10 21.97 9.47 -9.34
CA PRO A 10 22.25 8.12 -8.86
C PRO A 10 23.43 8.18 -7.86
N GLY A 11 23.24 7.65 -6.66
CA GLY A 11 24.26 7.57 -5.63
C GLY A 11 24.13 8.53 -4.43
N LYS A 12 23.18 9.47 -4.44
CA LYS A 12 22.80 10.19 -3.24
C LYS A 12 21.52 9.58 -2.67
N GLY A 13 21.62 8.98 -1.50
CA GLY A 13 20.48 8.49 -0.73
C GLY A 13 19.46 9.61 -0.46
N LEU A 14 18.31 9.29 0.11
CA LEU A 14 17.29 10.25 0.56
C LEU A 14 17.79 11.19 1.69
N VAL A 15 19.06 11.19 1.99
CA VAL A 15 19.67 12.04 3.01
C VAL A 15 20.53 13.06 2.32
N ALA A 16 20.19 14.32 2.46
CA ALA A 16 21.13 15.41 2.24
C ALA A 16 22.24 15.30 3.29
N ASP A 17 23.50 15.41 2.86
CA ASP A 17 24.64 15.60 3.77
C ASP A 17 24.47 16.94 4.50
N SER A 18 23.76 16.93 5.61
CA SER A 18 23.82 17.98 6.64
C SER A 18 23.27 17.41 7.93
N GLU A 19 23.98 17.64 9.01
CA GLU A 19 23.53 17.44 10.40
C GLU A 19 22.32 18.36 10.70
N VAL A 20 21.17 18.04 10.11
CA VAL A 20 19.90 18.62 10.53
C VAL A 20 19.38 17.73 11.65
N THR A 21 19.54 18.19 12.87
CA THR A 21 18.79 17.71 14.02
C THR A 21 17.31 17.81 13.69
N LYS A 22 16.70 16.69 13.27
CA LYS A 22 15.25 16.61 13.09
C LYS A 22 14.63 16.95 14.43
N THR A 23 13.96 18.09 14.51
CA THR A 23 13.23 18.51 15.70
C THR A 23 12.21 17.44 16.03
N ARG A 24 12.33 16.84 17.21
CA ARG A 24 11.37 15.87 17.73
C ARG A 24 10.00 16.55 17.74
N ARG A 25 8.98 15.91 17.22
CA ARG A 25 7.62 16.43 17.31
C ARG A 25 7.18 16.49 18.77
N ASP A 26 6.63 17.62 19.16
CA ASP A 26 6.02 17.76 20.48
C ASP A 26 4.72 16.94 20.60
N ALA A 27 4.02 16.63 19.48
CA ALA A 27 2.89 15.71 19.42
C ALA A 27 2.62 15.22 17.98
N ALA A 28 2.12 13.98 17.82
CA ALA A 28 1.60 13.50 16.54
C ALA A 28 0.33 14.29 16.17
N PRO A 29 0.11 14.65 14.88
CA PRO A 29 -1.09 15.35 14.46
C PRO A 29 -2.34 14.53 14.78
N GLU A 30 -3.40 15.22 15.20
CA GLU A 30 -4.65 14.56 15.51
C GLU A 30 -5.32 14.06 14.23
N LEU A 31 -5.69 12.77 14.23
CA LEU A 31 -6.43 12.17 13.13
C LEU A 31 -7.85 12.75 13.03
N SER A 32 -8.34 12.92 11.81
CA SER A 32 -9.71 13.41 11.59
C SER A 32 -10.77 12.50 12.21
N GLU A 33 -11.93 13.06 12.55
CA GLU A 33 -13.06 12.30 13.06
C GLU A 33 -13.55 11.23 12.05
N ALA A 34 -13.38 11.48 10.76
CA ALA A 34 -13.67 10.51 9.71
C ALA A 34 -12.71 9.30 9.78
N ALA A 35 -11.42 9.55 9.98
CA ALA A 35 -10.40 8.53 10.15
C ALA A 35 -10.64 7.68 11.42
N LYS A 36 -11.03 8.31 12.53
CA LYS A 36 -11.34 7.62 13.80
C LYS A 36 -12.54 6.67 13.70
N ARG A 37 -13.45 6.88 12.75
CA ARG A 37 -14.62 6.01 12.50
C ARG A 37 -14.30 4.76 11.69
N LEU A 38 -13.13 4.68 11.08
CA LEU A 38 -12.76 3.53 10.24
C LEU A 38 -12.45 2.29 11.08
N PRO A 39 -12.77 1.08 10.58
CA PRO A 39 -12.50 -0.18 11.28
C PRO A 39 -11.02 -0.35 11.68
N THR A 40 -10.10 0.10 10.85
CA THR A 40 -8.67 0.07 11.12
C THR A 40 -8.30 0.86 12.38
N TYR A 41 -8.93 2.00 12.63
CA TYR A 41 -8.67 2.79 13.84
C TYR A 41 -9.11 2.05 15.11
N GLN A 42 -10.23 1.34 15.07
CA GLN A 42 -10.71 0.56 16.21
C GLN A 42 -9.76 -0.60 16.57
N LYS A 43 -8.92 -1.03 15.63
CA LYS A 43 -7.92 -2.09 15.81
C LYS A 43 -6.48 -1.57 15.90
N LYS A 44 -6.29 -0.25 16.03
CA LYS A 44 -4.97 0.40 15.98
C LYS A 44 -3.95 -0.23 16.92
N ASP A 45 -4.35 -0.46 18.18
CA ASP A 45 -3.45 -0.97 19.20
C ASP A 45 -2.98 -2.40 18.87
N TRP A 46 -3.88 -3.21 18.32
CA TRP A 46 -3.57 -4.56 17.90
C TRP A 46 -2.65 -4.57 16.66
N VAL A 47 -2.91 -3.68 15.70
CA VAL A 47 -2.05 -3.49 14.51
C VAL A 47 -0.65 -3.08 14.93
N ILE A 48 -0.52 -2.05 15.76
CA ILE A 48 0.77 -1.54 16.23
C ILE A 48 1.51 -2.58 17.07
N ALA A 49 0.82 -3.29 17.97
CA ALA A 49 1.42 -4.38 18.73
C ALA A 49 1.96 -5.48 17.80
N GLY A 50 1.18 -5.88 16.79
CA GLY A 50 1.60 -6.86 15.78
C GLY A 50 2.89 -6.44 15.06
N ILE A 51 2.96 -5.19 14.61
CA ILE A 51 4.15 -4.64 13.92
C ILE A 51 5.34 -4.53 14.88
N ARG A 52 5.10 -4.15 16.12
CA ARG A 52 6.16 -4.03 17.13
C ARG A 52 6.85 -5.37 17.42
N HIS A 53 6.05 -6.43 17.57
CA HIS A 53 6.55 -7.75 17.97
C HIS A 53 7.11 -8.58 16.82
N ASN A 54 6.75 -8.29 15.58
CA ASN A 54 7.19 -9.06 14.42
C ASN A 54 8.14 -8.25 13.53
N VAL A 55 9.02 -8.94 12.83
CA VAL A 55 9.84 -8.35 11.76
C VAL A 55 8.98 -8.14 10.51
N VAL A 56 8.16 -9.12 10.17
CA VAL A 56 7.17 -9.05 9.09
C VAL A 56 5.78 -9.23 9.69
N THR A 57 4.86 -8.34 9.38
CA THR A 57 3.46 -8.40 9.81
C THR A 57 2.56 -8.46 8.60
N VAL A 58 1.59 -9.37 8.59
CA VAL A 58 0.58 -9.46 7.53
C VAL A 58 -0.75 -8.96 8.06
N ILE A 59 -1.34 -8.01 7.36
CA ILE A 59 -2.62 -7.39 7.70
C ILE A 59 -3.60 -7.63 6.57
N SER A 60 -4.68 -8.33 6.88
CA SER A 60 -5.79 -8.51 5.96
C SER A 60 -6.99 -7.67 6.39
N GLY A 61 -7.84 -7.32 5.44
CA GLY A 61 -9.07 -6.61 5.74
C GLY A 61 -9.78 -6.18 4.47
N ASP A 62 -11.08 -5.98 4.58
CA ASP A 62 -11.91 -5.64 3.44
C ASP A 62 -11.56 -4.28 2.82
N THR A 63 -11.94 -4.09 1.57
CA THR A 63 -11.78 -2.79 0.88
C THR A 63 -12.55 -1.71 1.63
N GLY A 64 -11.97 -0.52 1.73
CA GLY A 64 -12.60 0.62 2.42
C GLY A 64 -12.50 0.60 3.96
N CYS A 65 -11.88 -0.40 4.60
CA CYS A 65 -11.69 -0.39 6.05
C CYS A 65 -10.59 0.59 6.53
N GLY A 66 -9.86 1.25 5.61
CA GLY A 66 -8.88 2.29 5.92
C GLY A 66 -7.43 1.79 6.03
N LYS A 67 -7.07 0.61 5.53
CA LYS A 67 -5.69 0.09 5.58
C LYS A 67 -4.68 1.06 4.97
N SER A 68 -4.87 1.39 3.70
CA SER A 68 -3.92 2.20 2.90
C SER A 68 -3.75 3.64 3.42
N THR A 69 -4.76 4.17 4.09
CA THR A 69 -4.74 5.54 4.62
C THR A 69 -4.29 5.61 6.08
N LEU A 70 -4.77 4.70 6.94
CA LEU A 70 -4.52 4.78 8.39
C LEU A 70 -3.28 4.03 8.84
N ILE A 71 -3.03 2.81 8.34
CA ILE A 71 -1.89 2.02 8.84
C ILE A 71 -0.57 2.76 8.66
N PRO A 72 -0.27 3.39 7.50
CA PRO A 72 0.96 4.17 7.35
C PRO A 72 1.08 5.33 8.33
N GLN A 73 -0.03 6.02 8.63
CA GLN A 73 -0.06 7.09 9.63
C GLN A 73 0.20 6.55 11.04
N LEU A 74 -0.51 5.49 11.44
CA LEU A 74 -0.35 4.86 12.75
C LEU A 74 1.08 4.36 12.98
N VAL A 75 1.72 3.79 11.95
CA VAL A 75 3.13 3.36 12.02
C VAL A 75 4.06 4.55 12.16
N CYS A 76 3.81 5.62 11.40
CA CYS A 76 4.61 6.85 11.45
C CYS A 76 4.55 7.55 12.81
N ASP A 77 3.37 7.50 13.46
CA ASP A 77 3.10 8.20 14.71
C ASP A 77 3.34 7.33 15.96
N ALA A 78 3.53 6.01 15.79
CA ALA A 78 3.76 5.10 16.90
C ALA A 78 5.12 5.36 17.57
N GLU A 79 5.09 5.62 18.87
CA GLU A 79 6.31 5.86 19.67
C GLU A 79 7.29 4.70 19.57
N ASN A 80 8.57 5.01 19.30
CA ASN A 80 9.68 4.04 19.26
C ASN A 80 9.46 2.84 18.32
N LEU A 81 8.60 2.97 17.30
CA LEU A 81 8.41 1.94 16.29
C LEU A 81 9.36 2.13 15.11
N VAL A 82 9.52 3.36 14.67
CA VAL A 82 10.44 3.77 13.61
C VAL A 82 11.35 4.86 14.17
N ALA A 83 12.66 4.71 14.00
CA ALA A 83 13.64 5.69 14.47
C ALA A 83 13.43 7.04 13.78
N ASP A 84 13.77 8.13 14.47
CA ASP A 84 13.48 9.50 14.02
C ASP A 84 14.25 9.88 12.74
N ASP A 85 15.38 9.26 12.49
CA ASP A 85 16.21 9.43 11.29
C ASP A 85 15.72 8.62 10.09
N LYS A 86 14.70 7.76 10.27
CA LYS A 86 14.17 6.86 9.25
C LYS A 86 12.77 7.25 8.79
N VAL A 87 12.44 6.84 7.56
CA VAL A 87 11.12 7.08 6.98
C VAL A 87 10.26 5.81 6.96
N VAL A 88 8.97 6.00 6.93
CA VAL A 88 7.97 4.98 6.58
C VAL A 88 7.69 5.09 5.09
N VAL A 89 7.81 3.98 4.36
CA VAL A 89 7.48 3.94 2.94
C VAL A 89 6.29 3.00 2.73
N CYS A 90 5.24 3.49 2.08
CA CYS A 90 4.08 2.69 1.68
C CYS A 90 4.07 2.52 0.17
N THR A 91 4.24 1.27 -0.32
CA THR A 91 4.22 1.02 -1.76
C THR A 91 2.81 0.85 -2.29
N GLN A 92 2.62 1.32 -3.52
CA GLN A 92 1.38 1.16 -4.29
C GLN A 92 1.71 0.60 -5.68
N PRO A 93 0.91 -0.33 -6.23
CA PRO A 93 1.15 -0.85 -7.57
C PRO A 93 0.93 0.22 -8.65
N ARG A 94 0.05 1.18 -8.39
CA ARG A 94 -0.37 2.19 -9.37
C ARG A 94 0.12 3.59 -9.01
N ARG A 95 0.62 4.32 -10.01
CA ARG A 95 1.11 5.70 -9.84
C ARG A 95 0.05 6.65 -9.28
N VAL A 96 -1.18 6.55 -9.81
CA VAL A 96 -2.30 7.40 -9.37
C VAL A 96 -2.62 7.13 -7.91
N ALA A 97 -2.64 5.85 -7.47
CA ALA A 97 -2.89 5.50 -6.08
C ALA A 97 -1.84 6.11 -5.13
N ALA A 98 -0.55 6.04 -5.48
CA ALA A 98 0.50 6.63 -4.65
C ALA A 98 0.33 8.16 -4.49
N ILE A 99 -0.05 8.87 -5.56
CA ILE A 99 -0.28 10.31 -5.51
C ILE A 99 -1.52 10.64 -4.68
N THR A 100 -2.66 10.03 -5.02
CA THR A 100 -3.94 10.36 -4.38
C THR A 100 -4.00 9.99 -2.90
N LEU A 101 -3.33 8.88 -2.51
CA LEU A 101 -3.21 8.53 -1.09
C LEU A 101 -2.33 9.53 -0.34
N ALA A 102 -1.19 9.96 -0.91
CA ALA A 102 -0.35 10.96 -0.29
C ALA A 102 -1.08 12.30 -0.12
N GLU A 103 -1.80 12.74 -1.15
CA GLU A 103 -2.62 13.97 -1.11
C GLU A 103 -3.74 13.87 -0.07
N TYR A 104 -4.42 12.73 -0.03
CA TYR A 104 -5.48 12.49 0.94
C TYR A 104 -4.94 12.54 2.37
N VAL A 105 -3.85 11.79 2.65
CA VAL A 105 -3.28 11.70 3.99
C VAL A 105 -2.67 13.02 4.44
N ALA A 106 -1.98 13.77 3.55
CA ALA A 106 -1.49 15.10 3.89
C ALA A 106 -2.63 16.03 4.32
N ARG A 107 -3.73 16.04 3.55
CA ARG A 107 -4.93 16.82 3.87
C ARG A 107 -5.61 16.36 5.17
N ASP A 108 -5.73 15.05 5.39
CA ASP A 108 -6.31 14.47 6.61
C ASP A 108 -5.52 14.88 7.86
N ARG A 109 -4.20 15.08 7.71
CA ARG A 109 -3.29 15.56 8.76
C ARG A 109 -3.23 17.11 8.85
N GLY A 110 -3.97 17.84 8.03
CA GLY A 110 -3.92 19.30 7.99
C GLY A 110 -2.59 19.88 7.53
N GLN A 111 -1.84 19.17 6.69
CA GLN A 111 -0.48 19.52 6.25
C GLN A 111 -0.42 19.71 4.74
N GLU A 112 0.61 20.43 4.27
CA GLU A 112 0.91 20.49 2.86
C GLU A 112 1.58 19.22 2.36
N LEU A 113 1.24 18.79 1.15
CA LEU A 113 1.86 17.66 0.50
C LEU A 113 3.34 17.94 0.20
N GLY A 114 4.22 17.08 0.69
CA GLY A 114 5.68 17.24 0.59
C GLY A 114 6.33 17.71 1.89
N ASP A 115 5.55 18.05 2.92
CA ASP A 115 6.05 18.28 4.27
C ASP A 115 6.26 16.92 4.98
N GLU A 116 5.44 16.51 5.94
CA GLU A 116 5.60 15.21 6.61
C GLU A 116 5.15 14.03 5.76
N VAL A 117 4.21 14.24 4.84
CA VAL A 117 3.67 13.22 3.92
C VAL A 117 4.02 13.62 2.50
N GLY A 118 4.64 12.70 1.78
CA GLY A 118 5.01 12.92 0.38
C GLY A 118 4.81 11.68 -0.48
N TYR A 119 5.19 11.79 -1.75
CA TYR A 119 5.17 10.64 -2.66
C TYR A 119 6.40 10.59 -3.56
N GLN A 120 6.70 9.40 -4.05
CA GLN A 120 7.75 9.15 -5.03
C GLN A 120 7.27 8.18 -6.11
N ILE A 121 7.21 8.65 -7.34
CA ILE A 121 6.90 7.86 -8.51
C ILE A 121 7.98 8.07 -9.58
N ARG A 122 7.93 7.31 -10.66
CA ARG A 122 8.92 7.46 -11.75
C ARG A 122 8.93 8.89 -12.29
N PHE A 123 10.09 9.53 -12.27
CA PHE A 123 10.38 10.90 -12.71
C PHE A 123 9.74 12.04 -11.89
N ILE A 124 8.93 11.76 -10.90
CA ILE A 124 8.26 12.78 -10.09
C ILE A 124 8.37 12.39 -8.62
N ASN A 125 8.83 13.33 -7.81
CA ASN A 125 8.84 13.19 -6.35
C ASN A 125 8.32 14.49 -5.73
N LYS A 126 7.65 14.38 -4.62
CA LYS A 126 7.21 15.50 -3.81
C LYS A 126 7.38 15.12 -2.34
N PHE A 127 8.55 15.40 -1.79
CA PHE A 127 8.91 15.22 -0.39
C PHE A 127 10.04 16.18 -0.03
N SER A 128 10.23 16.44 1.25
CA SER A 128 11.28 17.28 1.83
C SER A 128 12.10 16.50 2.85
N GLU A 129 13.04 17.17 3.51
CA GLU A 129 13.81 16.61 4.63
C GLU A 129 12.93 16.29 5.84
N ASN A 130 11.80 16.97 6.00
CA ASN A 130 10.83 16.74 7.05
C ASN A 130 9.92 15.53 6.79
N THR A 131 9.95 14.97 5.57
CA THR A 131 9.02 13.91 5.18
C THR A 131 9.33 12.61 5.93
N ARG A 132 8.34 12.11 6.64
CA ARG A 132 8.41 10.86 7.40
C ARG A 132 7.62 9.73 6.78
N LEU A 133 6.58 10.04 6.01
CA LEU A 133 5.75 9.07 5.31
C LEU A 133 5.80 9.32 3.80
N ILE A 134 6.26 8.34 3.05
CA ILE A 134 6.37 8.42 1.58
C ILE A 134 5.52 7.33 0.95
N TYR A 135 4.54 7.73 0.13
CA TYR A 135 3.85 6.82 -0.78
C TYR A 135 4.67 6.67 -2.07
N ALA A 136 5.03 5.45 -2.42
CA ALA A 136 5.88 5.20 -3.58
C ALA A 136 5.28 4.10 -4.48
N THR A 137 5.64 4.08 -5.77
CA THR A 137 5.35 2.89 -6.56
C THR A 137 6.35 1.78 -6.24
N THR A 138 5.89 0.52 -6.27
CA THR A 138 6.73 -0.66 -5.97
C THR A 138 8.02 -0.68 -6.77
N ALA A 139 7.95 -0.29 -8.06
CA ALA A 139 9.13 -0.20 -8.94
C ALA A 139 10.20 0.80 -8.45
N ILE A 140 9.81 1.84 -7.72
CA ILE A 140 10.76 2.80 -7.12
C ILE A 140 11.53 2.14 -5.99
N VAL A 141 10.85 1.40 -5.11
CA VAL A 141 11.50 0.69 -4.01
C VAL A 141 12.43 -0.41 -4.53
N LEU A 142 12.03 -1.13 -5.57
CA LEU A 142 12.89 -2.11 -6.25
C LEU A 142 14.17 -1.46 -6.82
N ARG A 143 14.04 -0.31 -7.47
CA ARG A 143 15.21 0.44 -7.96
C ARG A 143 16.10 0.86 -6.83
N ARG A 144 15.51 1.33 -5.73
CA ARG A 144 16.24 1.74 -4.53
C ARG A 144 17.00 0.57 -3.91
N LEU A 145 16.37 -0.60 -3.80
CA LEU A 145 17.00 -1.82 -3.30
C LEU A 145 18.23 -2.24 -4.13
N HIS A 146 18.26 -1.91 -5.42
CA HIS A 146 19.42 -2.14 -6.28
C HIS A 146 20.59 -1.19 -5.95
N SER A 147 20.31 0.07 -5.66
CA SER A 147 21.33 1.08 -5.33
C SER A 147 21.71 1.10 -3.84
N GLU A 148 20.77 0.76 -2.96
CA GLU A 148 20.91 0.73 -1.50
C GLU A 148 20.39 -0.63 -0.99
N PRO A 149 21.21 -1.70 -1.01
CA PRO A 149 20.77 -3.07 -0.73
C PRO A 149 20.29 -3.32 0.70
N THR A 150 20.55 -2.41 1.62
CA THR A 150 20.15 -2.49 3.03
C THR A 150 18.96 -1.61 3.38
N LEU A 151 18.56 -0.68 2.48
CA LEU A 151 17.46 0.27 2.71
C LEU A 151 17.58 1.01 4.06
N ASP A 152 18.80 1.43 4.43
CA ASP A 152 19.11 1.94 5.77
C ASP A 152 18.29 3.14 6.20
N SER A 153 17.82 3.95 5.26
CA SER A 153 16.98 5.12 5.56
C SER A 153 15.50 4.77 5.75
N ILE A 154 15.08 3.52 5.52
CA ILE A 154 13.70 3.07 5.73
C ILE A 154 13.61 2.29 7.03
N GLY A 155 12.77 2.73 7.96
CA GLY A 155 12.51 2.01 9.20
C GLY A 155 11.34 1.03 9.11
N CYS A 156 10.33 1.38 8.30
CA CYS A 156 9.20 0.49 8.01
C CYS A 156 8.81 0.58 6.54
N LEU A 157 8.74 -0.57 5.89
CA LEU A 157 8.27 -0.72 4.51
C LEU A 157 6.91 -1.41 4.51
N ILE A 158 5.89 -0.67 4.10
CA ILE A 158 4.51 -1.15 3.96
C ILE A 158 4.29 -1.49 2.49
N ILE A 159 3.93 -2.73 2.19
CA ILE A 159 3.63 -3.20 0.84
C ILE A 159 2.13 -3.41 0.75
N ASP A 160 1.47 -2.50 0.07
CA ASP A 160 0.01 -2.52 -0.09
C ASP A 160 -0.42 -3.30 -1.32
N GLU A 161 -1.66 -3.76 -1.29
CA GLU A 161 -2.32 -4.50 -2.37
C GLU A 161 -1.54 -5.76 -2.82
N VAL A 162 -0.86 -6.45 -1.89
CA VAL A 162 -0.04 -7.63 -2.22
C VAL A 162 -0.83 -8.76 -2.89
N HIS A 163 -2.15 -8.75 -2.79
CA HIS A 163 -3.03 -9.71 -3.44
C HIS A 163 -3.18 -9.49 -4.95
N GLU A 164 -2.85 -8.30 -5.48
CA GLU A 164 -2.85 -8.05 -6.94
C GLU A 164 -1.76 -8.88 -7.66
N ARG A 165 -0.73 -9.35 -6.92
CA ARG A 165 0.32 -10.23 -7.44
C ARG A 165 1.01 -9.68 -8.69
N ASP A 166 1.23 -8.35 -8.73
CA ASP A 166 1.99 -7.76 -9.82
C ASP A 166 3.47 -8.17 -9.76
N VAL A 167 4.12 -8.18 -10.92
CA VAL A 167 5.51 -8.66 -11.07
C VAL A 167 6.49 -7.91 -10.18
N TYR A 168 6.33 -6.59 -10.04
CA TYR A 168 7.24 -5.78 -9.21
C TYR A 168 7.07 -6.09 -7.73
N THR A 169 5.84 -6.31 -7.28
CA THR A 169 5.54 -6.68 -5.90
C THR A 169 6.08 -8.07 -5.58
N ASP A 170 5.85 -9.07 -6.44
CA ASP A 170 6.37 -10.42 -6.22
C ASP A 170 7.91 -10.44 -6.20
N PHE A 171 8.56 -9.67 -7.09
CA PHE A 171 10.01 -9.52 -7.10
C PHE A 171 10.55 -8.85 -5.85
N LEU A 172 9.87 -7.79 -5.38
CA LEU A 172 10.23 -7.10 -4.14
C LEU A 172 10.13 -8.03 -2.95
N LEU A 173 9.03 -8.78 -2.81
CA LEU A 173 8.83 -9.76 -1.74
C LEU A 173 9.93 -10.83 -1.73
N LEU A 174 10.33 -11.34 -2.91
CA LEU A 174 11.41 -12.31 -3.04
C LEU A 174 12.74 -11.74 -2.53
N LEU A 175 13.14 -10.57 -3.00
CA LEU A 175 14.41 -9.94 -2.64
C LEU A 175 14.47 -9.57 -1.16
N LEU A 176 13.39 -9.04 -0.60
CA LEU A 176 13.29 -8.72 0.81
C LEU A 176 13.42 -9.98 1.68
N ARG A 177 12.69 -11.04 1.34
CA ARG A 177 12.78 -12.31 2.08
C ARG A 177 14.21 -12.85 2.10
N GLU A 178 14.88 -12.89 0.95
CA GLU A 178 16.27 -13.37 0.87
C GLU A 178 17.24 -12.47 1.63
N ALA A 179 17.10 -11.16 1.53
CA ALA A 179 17.97 -10.22 2.25
C ALA A 179 17.78 -10.33 3.77
N MET A 180 16.54 -10.42 4.24
CA MET A 180 16.23 -10.51 5.68
C MET A 180 16.62 -11.87 6.26
N ALA A 181 16.40 -12.97 5.54
CA ALA A 181 16.83 -14.30 5.97
C ALA A 181 18.35 -14.40 6.13
N ASN A 182 19.10 -13.60 5.37
CA ASN A 182 20.55 -13.47 5.47
C ASN A 182 21.02 -12.39 6.48
N GLY A 183 20.11 -11.82 7.28
CA GLY A 183 20.41 -10.83 8.31
C GLY A 183 20.88 -9.46 7.80
N ARG A 184 20.60 -9.11 6.52
CA ARG A 184 21.08 -7.87 5.90
C ARG A 184 20.29 -6.61 6.31
N MET A 185 19.08 -6.76 6.83
CA MET A 185 18.17 -5.66 7.14
C MET A 185 17.56 -5.80 8.54
N PRO A 186 18.38 -5.87 9.62
CA PRO A 186 17.86 -6.13 10.96
C PRO A 186 17.01 -4.99 11.53
N HIS A 187 17.14 -3.79 10.98
CA HIS A 187 16.42 -2.59 11.39
C HIS A 187 15.06 -2.44 10.73
N LEU A 188 14.84 -3.15 9.60
CA LEU A 188 13.66 -2.95 8.76
C LEU A 188 12.46 -3.74 9.27
N LYS A 189 11.34 -3.07 9.45
CA LYS A 189 10.02 -3.68 9.63
C LYS A 189 9.30 -3.77 8.29
N ILE A 190 8.63 -4.90 8.03
CA ILE A 190 7.80 -5.06 6.83
C ILE A 190 6.35 -5.27 7.24
N VAL A 191 5.45 -4.55 6.58
CA VAL A 191 4.01 -4.72 6.72
C VAL A 191 3.43 -5.07 5.35
N LEU A 192 2.77 -6.21 5.25
CA LEU A 192 2.07 -6.65 4.04
C LEU A 192 0.57 -6.41 4.22
N MET A 193 -0.04 -5.65 3.32
CA MET A 193 -1.48 -5.36 3.37
C MET A 193 -2.21 -6.02 2.20
N SER A 194 -3.31 -6.71 2.50
CA SER A 194 -4.10 -7.46 1.52
C SER A 194 -5.60 -7.24 1.74
N ALA A 195 -6.37 -7.20 0.67
CA ALA A 195 -7.84 -7.21 0.73
C ALA A 195 -8.44 -8.62 0.78
N THR A 196 -7.64 -9.67 0.63
CA THR A 196 -8.12 -11.06 0.54
C THR A 196 -7.69 -11.92 1.73
N LEU A 197 -8.39 -13.06 1.91
CA LEU A 197 -8.12 -14.06 2.93
C LEU A 197 -6.82 -14.86 2.71
N LYS A 198 -6.11 -14.68 1.59
CA LYS A 198 -4.80 -15.34 1.32
C LYS A 198 -3.64 -14.76 2.14
N ALA A 199 -3.93 -14.02 3.20
CA ALA A 199 -2.92 -13.49 4.12
C ALA A 199 -2.06 -14.58 4.77
N GLU A 200 -2.60 -15.79 4.95
CA GLU A 200 -1.89 -16.94 5.51
C GLU A 200 -0.75 -17.42 4.61
N ASP A 201 -0.90 -17.35 3.28
CA ASP A 201 0.15 -17.74 2.33
C ASP A 201 1.37 -16.82 2.48
N PHE A 202 1.15 -15.52 2.64
CA PHE A 202 2.22 -14.55 2.90
C PHE A 202 2.87 -14.75 4.27
N ALA A 203 2.07 -15.05 5.29
CA ALA A 203 2.57 -15.37 6.62
C ALA A 203 3.48 -16.60 6.60
N GLN A 204 3.08 -17.65 5.90
CA GLN A 204 3.89 -18.85 5.70
C GLN A 204 5.16 -18.56 4.88
N TYR A 205 5.07 -17.72 3.85
CA TYR A 205 6.19 -17.34 3.00
C TYR A 205 7.32 -16.63 3.78
N PHE A 206 6.98 -15.80 4.76
CA PHE A 206 7.93 -15.07 5.60
C PHE A 206 8.22 -15.75 6.95
N ARG A 207 7.75 -16.98 7.19
CA ARG A 207 7.88 -17.68 8.46
C ARG A 207 9.32 -17.71 8.97
N LYS A 208 10.29 -18.06 8.12
CA LYS A 208 11.72 -18.13 8.49
C LYS A 208 12.30 -16.78 8.93
N VAL A 209 11.84 -15.68 8.36
CA VAL A 209 12.29 -14.33 8.72
C VAL A 209 11.86 -13.94 10.13
N ASN A 210 10.72 -14.46 10.59
CA ASN A 210 10.20 -14.25 11.95
C ASN A 210 10.61 -15.34 12.96
N GLY A 211 11.74 -16.01 12.73
CA GLY A 211 12.27 -17.02 13.67
C GLY A 211 11.44 -18.28 13.78
N ASP A 212 10.86 -18.75 12.67
CA ASP A 212 9.97 -19.91 12.58
C ASP A 212 8.68 -19.81 13.42
N THR A 213 8.39 -18.64 13.97
CA THR A 213 7.14 -18.38 14.66
C THR A 213 6.01 -18.28 13.65
N ALA A 214 4.92 -18.99 13.87
CA ALA A 214 3.73 -18.89 13.02
C ALA A 214 3.13 -17.49 13.13
N LEU A 215 3.22 -16.72 12.04
CA LEU A 215 2.57 -15.43 11.93
C LEU A 215 1.06 -15.63 11.86
N LYS A 216 0.34 -15.02 12.79
CA LYS A 216 -1.12 -14.87 12.65
C LYS A 216 -1.39 -13.54 11.96
N PRO A 217 -2.00 -13.55 10.78
CA PRO A 217 -2.41 -12.30 10.13
C PRO A 217 -3.35 -11.50 11.03
N VAL A 218 -3.14 -10.19 11.06
CA VAL A 218 -4.05 -9.26 11.71
C VAL A 218 -5.23 -9.03 10.78
N HIS A 219 -6.41 -9.54 11.13
CA HIS A 219 -7.60 -9.35 10.31
C HIS A 219 -8.43 -8.13 10.79
N ILE A 220 -8.73 -7.22 9.87
CA ILE A 220 -9.55 -6.02 10.10
C ILE A 220 -10.88 -6.21 9.36
N PRO A 221 -11.98 -6.51 10.05
CA PRO A 221 -13.27 -6.65 9.39
C PRO A 221 -13.73 -5.32 8.80
N GLY A 222 -14.21 -5.33 7.57
CA GLY A 222 -14.82 -4.18 6.93
C GLY A 222 -16.26 -3.94 7.39
N ARG A 223 -16.79 -2.78 7.02
CA ARG A 223 -18.25 -2.56 7.05
C ARG A 223 -18.83 -3.13 5.78
N MET A 224 -19.57 -4.22 5.89
CA MET A 224 -20.33 -4.75 4.76
C MET A 224 -21.66 -4.01 4.68
N PHE A 225 -21.96 -3.50 3.49
CA PHE A 225 -23.30 -3.05 3.15
C PHE A 225 -24.01 -4.19 2.44
N PRO A 226 -25.33 -4.37 2.64
CA PRO A 226 -26.07 -5.35 1.87
C PRO A 226 -25.97 -5.00 0.38
N VAL A 227 -25.60 -5.97 -0.43
CA VAL A 227 -25.53 -5.86 -1.88
C VAL A 227 -26.59 -6.80 -2.44
N GLU A 228 -27.50 -6.26 -3.24
CA GLU A 228 -28.46 -7.05 -4.00
C GLU A 228 -27.95 -7.17 -5.44
N ASP A 229 -27.82 -8.40 -5.88
CA ASP A 229 -27.36 -8.68 -7.24
C ASP A 229 -28.56 -8.73 -8.19
N TYR A 230 -28.48 -7.97 -9.28
CA TYR A 230 -29.45 -7.94 -10.34
C TYR A 230 -28.79 -8.35 -11.65
N TYR A 231 -29.49 -9.18 -12.41
CA TYR A 231 -29.01 -9.71 -13.67
C TYR A 231 -29.65 -9.00 -14.86
N TRP A 232 -29.18 -9.32 -16.06
CA TRP A 232 -29.72 -8.76 -17.30
C TRP A 232 -31.20 -8.98 -17.44
N GLU A 233 -31.69 -10.14 -17.04
CA GLU A 233 -33.11 -10.54 -17.07
C GLU A 233 -33.96 -9.62 -16.22
N ASP A 234 -33.51 -9.30 -15.01
CA ASP A 234 -34.20 -8.38 -14.10
C ASP A 234 -34.26 -6.96 -14.70
N ALA A 235 -33.16 -6.50 -15.31
CA ALA A 235 -33.11 -5.21 -15.97
C ALA A 235 -34.08 -5.17 -17.18
N CYS A 236 -34.16 -6.23 -17.96
CA CYS A 236 -35.10 -6.34 -19.07
C CYS A 236 -36.55 -6.28 -18.58
N GLU A 237 -36.89 -6.95 -17.49
CA GLU A 237 -38.23 -6.95 -16.91
C GLU A 237 -38.60 -5.53 -16.42
N TRP A 238 -37.71 -4.84 -15.73
CA TRP A 238 -37.99 -3.49 -15.21
C TRP A 238 -38.24 -2.44 -16.28
N ILE A 239 -37.55 -2.54 -17.41
CA ILE A 239 -37.72 -1.59 -18.53
C ILE A 239 -38.71 -2.07 -19.58
N GLY A 240 -39.34 -3.26 -19.40
CA GLY A 240 -40.26 -3.87 -20.38
C GLY A 240 -39.56 -4.24 -21.70
N PHE A 241 -38.26 -4.49 -21.67
CA PHE A 241 -37.48 -4.84 -22.86
C PHE A 241 -37.46 -6.36 -23.04
N CYS A 242 -37.94 -6.83 -24.16
CA CYS A 242 -37.85 -8.25 -24.55
C CYS A 242 -36.75 -8.39 -25.62
N PRO A 243 -35.57 -9.02 -25.30
CA PRO A 243 -34.55 -9.26 -26.32
C PRO A 243 -35.12 -10.09 -27.46
N GLN A 244 -35.08 -9.57 -28.68
CA GLN A 244 -35.43 -10.39 -29.85
C GLN A 244 -34.37 -11.47 -30.04
N GLU A 245 -34.75 -12.73 -29.93
CA GLU A 245 -33.89 -13.83 -30.37
C GLU A 245 -33.54 -13.60 -31.85
N LYS A 246 -32.23 -13.42 -32.14
CA LYS A 246 -31.76 -13.45 -33.53
C LYS A 246 -32.10 -14.82 -34.08
N GLY A 247 -33.20 -14.90 -34.87
CA GLY A 247 -33.61 -16.09 -35.55
C GLY A 247 -32.45 -16.71 -36.33
N LYS A 248 -32.18 -17.98 -36.10
CA LYS A 248 -31.23 -18.79 -36.87
C LYS A 248 -31.56 -18.61 -38.34
N GLY A 249 -30.65 -17.92 -39.06
CA GLY A 249 -30.81 -17.63 -40.47
C GLY A 249 -31.19 -18.89 -41.26
N GLY A 250 -32.37 -18.84 -41.91
CA GLY A 250 -32.87 -19.90 -42.76
C GLY A 250 -31.86 -20.20 -43.87
N LYS A 251 -31.47 -21.47 -43.98
CA LYS A 251 -30.71 -22.00 -45.10
C LYS A 251 -31.50 -21.77 -46.41
N GLY A 252 -30.91 -20.98 -47.29
CA GLY A 252 -31.45 -20.69 -48.62
C GLY A 252 -31.81 -21.96 -49.41
N GLY A 253 -33.05 -21.99 -49.88
CA GLY A 253 -33.55 -23.00 -50.79
C GLY A 253 -32.80 -22.92 -52.10
N LYS A 254 -32.28 -24.07 -52.56
CA LYS A 254 -31.76 -24.27 -53.92
C LYS A 254 -32.87 -24.13 -54.92
N GLY A 255 -32.85 -23.11 -55.77
CA GLY A 255 -33.68 -23.03 -56.97
C GLY A 255 -33.31 -24.14 -57.96
N LYS A 256 -34.26 -24.99 -58.32
CA LYS A 256 -34.18 -25.87 -59.47
C LYS A 256 -34.50 -25.05 -60.70
N LYS A 257 -33.65 -25.12 -61.70
CA LYS A 257 -33.92 -24.76 -63.06
C LYS A 257 -34.87 -25.77 -63.64
N GLY A 258 -35.93 -25.36 -64.33
CA GLY A 258 -36.63 -25.97 -65.36
C GLY A 258 -36.73 -25.00 -66.53
#